data_508ab04ece8d14d81fdd5ca1fffb50fb
#
_entry.id   508ab04ece8d14d81fdd5ca1fffb50fb
#
_cell.length_a   1.000
_cell.length_b   1.000
_cell.length_c   1.000
_cell.angle_alpha   90.00
_cell.angle_beta   90.00
_cell.angle_gamma   90.00
#
_symmetry.space_group_name_H-M   'P 1'
#
loop_
_entity.id
_entity.type
_entity.pdbx_description
1 polymer ?
#
loop_
_entity_poly.entity_id
_entity_poly.type
_entity_poly.pdbx_seq_one_letter_code
_entity_poly.pdbx_strand_id
1 'polypeptide(L)'
;MKVDSGSSLWTRNFLLTVLANSAGFFGVQILYPTMPLFLMSLGSDPGAIGIVMGLFTLSAVCSRPFAVYGARRWGRFPMVFVGTLLSALPIAGYYWVGSTAGVAFLRIIHGFGFGFLTTIFAGVVSDMLPYARRGEGLGYFGLGPSLTMTVAPFMGLFLIENVSFLSMFLLAIVTQILALGMIFVLDASVWATPVGEISAKKAEPIQKKSGIISRNLWVPGILSLLFGIHLGTVQGYASVYAKSEGIPGVVWFFVISSIMVCLTRLVSGGIFDRKGPYWVLIPGISFSIISVAFLYWGTSQWTLWGSAVFFGVAMGGLFPALQAWLVNRSPAENRTRANAVFFNCLDLGVGGGMILLGYLANGVGYRQMYGWGLVVVGLFLILAIGNLIFEKKDKM
;
A
#
# COMPACT_ATOMS: atom_id res chain seq x y z
N MET A 1 37.74 2.17 -15.17
CA MET A 1 36.64 1.21 -14.91
C MET A 1 35.54 1.49 -15.93
N LYS A 2 35.41 0.65 -16.96
CA LYS A 2 34.36 0.80 -17.99
C LYS A 2 33.02 0.58 -17.28
N VAL A 3 32.17 1.60 -17.27
CA VAL A 3 30.77 1.48 -16.88
C VAL A 3 30.12 0.61 -17.93
N ASP A 4 29.71 -0.60 -17.57
CA ASP A 4 28.93 -1.49 -18.44
C ASP A 4 27.54 -0.84 -18.67
N SER A 5 27.47 0.04 -19.66
CA SER A 5 26.25 0.73 -20.09
C SER A 5 25.31 -0.15 -20.92
N GLY A 6 25.58 -1.47 -20.99
CA GLY A 6 24.93 -2.40 -21.92
C GLY A 6 23.94 -3.41 -21.30
N SER A 7 23.78 -3.48 -19.98
CA SER A 7 22.83 -4.44 -19.41
C SER A 7 21.39 -3.94 -19.50
N SER A 8 20.58 -4.63 -20.33
CA SER A 8 19.16 -4.34 -20.48
C SER A 8 18.43 -4.50 -19.15
N LEU A 9 17.65 -3.50 -18.74
CA LEU A 9 16.72 -3.61 -17.60
C LEU A 9 15.60 -4.62 -17.89
N TRP A 10 15.16 -4.65 -19.13
CA TRP A 10 14.02 -5.44 -19.59
C TRP A 10 14.43 -6.89 -19.90
N THR A 11 14.88 -7.60 -18.86
CA THR A 11 15.12 -9.04 -18.96
C THR A 11 13.81 -9.81 -18.75
N ARG A 12 13.74 -11.04 -19.29
CA ARG A 12 12.61 -11.96 -19.08
C ARG A 12 12.30 -12.12 -17.57
N ASN A 13 13.31 -12.34 -16.76
CA ASN A 13 13.17 -12.51 -15.32
C ASN A 13 12.65 -11.25 -14.61
N PHE A 14 13.11 -10.07 -15.00
CA PHE A 14 12.62 -8.82 -14.46
C PHE A 14 11.13 -8.62 -14.78
N LEU A 15 10.72 -8.82 -16.03
CA LEU A 15 9.32 -8.71 -16.46
C LEU A 15 8.42 -9.71 -15.73
N LEU A 16 8.84 -10.98 -15.65
CA LEU A 16 8.09 -12.02 -14.93
C LEU A 16 7.97 -11.69 -13.44
N THR A 17 9.02 -11.16 -12.82
CA THR A 17 8.98 -10.75 -11.40
C THR A 17 8.03 -9.57 -11.17
N VAL A 18 8.03 -8.57 -12.06
CA VAL A 18 7.09 -7.44 -12.01
C VAL A 18 5.64 -7.94 -12.17
N LEU A 19 5.39 -8.82 -13.13
CA LEU A 19 4.06 -9.38 -13.39
C LEU A 19 3.58 -10.27 -12.24
N ALA A 20 4.44 -11.13 -11.70
CA ALA A 20 4.11 -12.00 -10.55
C ALA A 20 3.75 -11.16 -9.31
N ASN A 21 4.56 -10.13 -9.00
CA ASN A 21 4.28 -9.22 -7.91
C ASN A 21 2.96 -8.45 -8.15
N SER A 22 2.72 -7.97 -9.37
CA SER A 22 1.49 -7.26 -9.74
C SER A 22 0.24 -8.17 -9.60
N ALA A 23 0.34 -9.42 -10.03
CA ALA A 23 -0.75 -10.39 -9.89
C ALA A 23 -1.05 -10.69 -8.40
N GLY A 24 0.00 -10.84 -7.57
CA GLY A 24 -0.15 -10.98 -6.12
C GLY A 24 -0.83 -9.76 -5.49
N PHE A 25 -0.40 -8.55 -5.86
CA PHE A 25 -1.04 -7.30 -5.41
C PHE A 25 -2.49 -7.19 -5.87
N PHE A 26 -2.81 -7.60 -7.09
CA PHE A 26 -4.18 -7.55 -7.62
C PHE A 26 -5.15 -8.32 -6.74
N GLY A 27 -4.80 -9.57 -6.36
CA GLY A 27 -5.63 -10.40 -5.48
C GLY A 27 -5.88 -9.79 -4.10
N VAL A 28 -4.97 -8.94 -3.62
CA VAL A 28 -5.14 -8.19 -2.37
C VAL A 28 -5.96 -6.93 -2.58
N GLN A 29 -5.66 -6.15 -3.62
CA GLN A 29 -6.27 -4.84 -3.86
C GLN A 29 -7.75 -4.93 -4.23
N ILE A 30 -8.16 -6.02 -4.89
CA ILE A 30 -9.58 -6.28 -5.17
C ILE A 30 -10.40 -6.39 -3.87
N LEU A 31 -9.78 -6.90 -2.79
CA LEU A 31 -10.43 -7.12 -1.50
C LEU A 31 -10.55 -5.84 -0.64
N TYR A 32 -9.84 -4.77 -0.96
CA TYR A 32 -9.90 -3.54 -0.14
C TYR A 32 -11.30 -2.94 -0.07
N PRO A 33 -11.99 -2.63 -1.19
CA PRO A 33 -13.35 -2.11 -1.15
C PRO A 33 -14.42 -3.18 -1.02
N THR A 34 -14.12 -4.45 -1.35
CA THR A 34 -15.11 -5.51 -1.49
C THR A 34 -15.28 -6.36 -0.23
N MET A 35 -14.20 -6.57 0.52
CA MET A 35 -14.26 -7.33 1.77
C MET A 35 -15.11 -6.65 2.85
N PRO A 36 -15.08 -5.32 3.04
CA PRO A 36 -16.01 -4.65 3.95
C PRO A 36 -17.48 -4.87 3.56
N LEU A 37 -17.81 -4.87 2.26
CA LEU A 37 -19.16 -5.18 1.78
C LEU A 37 -19.55 -6.66 2.04
N PHE A 38 -18.60 -7.57 1.86
CA PHE A 38 -18.80 -8.97 2.19
C PHE A 38 -19.06 -9.18 3.68
N LEU A 39 -18.25 -8.57 4.55
CA LEU A 39 -18.44 -8.61 5.99
C LEU A 39 -19.80 -8.00 6.41
N MET A 40 -20.19 -6.88 5.79
CA MET A 40 -21.52 -6.29 5.99
C MET A 40 -22.64 -7.26 5.60
N SER A 41 -22.47 -8.04 4.53
CA SER A 41 -23.45 -9.08 4.14
C SER A 41 -23.53 -10.25 5.11
N LEU A 42 -22.48 -10.49 5.91
CA LEU A 42 -22.45 -11.45 7.03
C LEU A 42 -23.04 -10.89 8.32
N GLY A 43 -23.52 -9.63 8.31
CA GLY A 43 -24.07 -8.98 9.51
C GLY A 43 -23.01 -8.37 10.44
N SER A 44 -21.77 -8.19 9.98
CA SER A 44 -20.70 -7.58 10.79
C SER A 44 -20.99 -6.10 11.03
N ASP A 45 -20.80 -5.65 12.27
CA ASP A 45 -20.85 -4.24 12.63
C ASP A 45 -19.59 -3.48 12.13
N PRO A 46 -19.63 -2.13 12.04
CA PRO A 46 -18.50 -1.33 11.55
C PRO A 46 -17.20 -1.55 12.31
N GLY A 47 -17.25 -1.80 13.61
CA GLY A 47 -16.08 -2.07 14.45
C GLY A 47 -15.42 -3.39 14.07
N ALA A 48 -16.22 -4.45 13.91
CA ALA A 48 -15.75 -5.76 13.48
C ALA A 48 -15.14 -5.69 12.07
N ILE A 49 -15.76 -4.95 11.14
CA ILE A 49 -15.21 -4.70 9.79
C ILE A 49 -13.83 -4.05 9.90
N GLY A 50 -13.70 -3.01 10.74
CA GLY A 50 -12.41 -2.33 10.95
C GLY A 50 -11.33 -3.25 11.50
N ILE A 51 -11.66 -4.07 12.49
CA ILE A 51 -10.73 -5.05 13.07
C ILE A 51 -10.28 -6.04 11.99
N VAL A 52 -11.20 -6.65 11.25
CA VAL A 52 -10.88 -7.64 10.21
C VAL A 52 -10.00 -7.06 9.12
N MET A 53 -10.28 -5.83 8.69
CA MET A 53 -9.46 -5.15 7.68
C MET A 53 -8.08 -4.77 8.22
N GLY A 54 -8.00 -4.27 9.47
CA GLY A 54 -6.75 -3.89 10.10
C GLY A 54 -5.84 -5.08 10.43
N LEU A 55 -6.41 -6.22 10.82
CA LEU A 55 -5.65 -7.45 11.10
C LEU A 55 -4.79 -7.90 9.90
N PHE A 56 -5.27 -7.71 8.68
CA PHE A 56 -4.50 -8.02 7.47
C PHE A 56 -3.21 -7.21 7.40
N THR A 57 -3.29 -5.89 7.51
CA THR A 57 -2.11 -5.01 7.41
C THR A 57 -1.17 -5.15 8.60
N LEU A 58 -1.69 -5.30 9.80
CA LEU A 58 -0.88 -5.52 10.99
C LEU A 58 -0.13 -6.85 10.93
N SER A 59 -0.80 -7.94 10.49
CA SER A 59 -0.14 -9.24 10.32
C SER A 59 0.91 -9.21 9.20
N ALA A 60 0.68 -8.45 8.12
CA ALA A 60 1.67 -8.24 7.07
C ALA A 60 2.93 -7.55 7.61
N VAL A 61 2.78 -6.48 8.41
CA VAL A 61 3.92 -5.81 9.06
C VAL A 61 4.67 -6.77 9.98
N CYS A 62 3.95 -7.51 10.84
CA CYS A 62 4.54 -8.49 11.76
C CYS A 62 5.28 -9.62 11.03
N SER A 63 4.83 -10.01 9.83
CA SER A 63 5.42 -11.11 9.07
C SER A 63 6.76 -10.77 8.41
N ARG A 64 7.05 -9.51 8.10
CA ARG A 64 8.25 -9.08 7.37
C ARG A 64 9.58 -9.52 7.99
N PRO A 65 9.82 -9.42 9.31
CA PRO A 65 11.03 -9.96 9.93
C PRO A 65 11.19 -11.47 9.72
N PHE A 66 10.10 -12.23 9.79
CA PHE A 66 10.09 -13.67 9.56
C PHE A 66 10.39 -14.02 8.09
N ALA A 67 9.88 -13.20 7.14
CA ALA A 67 10.22 -13.36 5.72
C ALA A 67 11.73 -13.22 5.48
N VAL A 68 12.36 -12.20 6.07
CA VAL A 68 13.81 -11.96 5.95
C VAL A 68 14.60 -13.09 6.63
N TYR A 69 14.21 -13.51 7.83
CA TYR A 69 14.85 -14.61 8.54
C TYR A 69 14.74 -15.91 7.75
N GLY A 70 13.54 -16.27 7.31
CA GLY A 70 13.29 -17.47 6.51
C GLY A 70 14.06 -17.47 5.18
N ALA A 71 14.14 -16.34 4.51
CA ALA A 71 14.89 -16.22 3.26
C ALA A 71 16.40 -16.42 3.44
N ARG A 72 16.95 -16.05 4.60
CA ARG A 72 18.36 -16.34 4.97
C ARG A 72 18.59 -17.81 5.30
N ARG A 73 17.61 -18.45 5.93
CA ARG A 73 17.74 -19.83 6.46
C ARG A 73 17.40 -20.90 5.44
N TRP A 74 16.37 -20.67 4.64
CA TRP A 74 15.80 -21.67 3.70
C TRP A 74 15.85 -21.20 2.24
N GLY A 75 16.25 -19.96 1.97
CA GLY A 75 16.29 -19.38 0.62
C GLY A 75 15.05 -18.58 0.27
N ARG A 76 15.15 -17.82 -0.83
CA ARG A 76 14.09 -16.89 -1.27
C ARG A 76 12.90 -17.60 -1.91
N PHE A 77 13.16 -18.63 -2.73
CA PHE A 77 12.10 -19.38 -3.42
C PHE A 77 11.09 -19.99 -2.44
N PRO A 78 11.49 -20.78 -1.41
CA PRO A 78 10.54 -21.31 -0.43
C PRO A 78 9.71 -20.21 0.25
N MET A 79 10.29 -19.06 0.55
CA MET A 79 9.59 -17.97 1.22
C MET A 79 8.55 -17.30 0.33
N VAL A 80 8.88 -17.06 -0.95
CA VAL A 80 7.90 -16.53 -1.92
C VAL A 80 6.80 -17.55 -2.18
N PHE A 81 7.15 -18.82 -2.33
CA PHE A 81 6.19 -19.90 -2.52
C PHE A 81 5.20 -20.02 -1.35
N VAL A 82 5.72 -20.11 -0.12
CA VAL A 82 4.90 -20.16 1.10
C VAL A 82 4.07 -18.88 1.24
N GLY A 83 4.66 -17.70 0.98
CA GLY A 83 3.95 -16.43 1.01
C GLY A 83 2.78 -16.38 0.03
N THR A 84 2.98 -16.88 -1.19
CA THR A 84 1.90 -16.94 -2.19
C THR A 84 0.81 -17.93 -1.78
N LEU A 85 1.15 -19.09 -1.22
CA LEU A 85 0.18 -20.05 -0.69
C LEU A 85 -0.63 -19.48 0.48
N LEU A 86 0.06 -18.82 1.45
CA LEU A 86 -0.59 -18.17 2.60
C LEU A 86 -1.47 -16.98 2.17
N SER A 87 -1.28 -16.43 0.96
CA SER A 87 -2.19 -15.45 0.37
C SER A 87 -3.35 -16.13 -0.38
N ALA A 88 -3.08 -17.14 -1.16
CA ALA A 88 -4.05 -17.83 -2.03
C ALA A 88 -5.09 -18.63 -1.24
N LEU A 89 -4.65 -19.43 -0.27
CA LEU A 89 -5.54 -20.31 0.51
C LEU A 89 -6.64 -19.55 1.27
N PRO A 90 -6.34 -18.44 1.99
CA PRO A 90 -7.39 -17.65 2.61
C PRO A 90 -8.37 -17.05 1.61
N ILE A 91 -7.91 -16.59 0.44
CA ILE A 91 -8.80 -16.05 -0.60
C ILE A 91 -9.79 -17.11 -1.05
N ALA A 92 -9.33 -18.35 -1.27
CA ALA A 92 -10.20 -19.47 -1.61
C ALA A 92 -11.19 -19.81 -0.47
N GLY A 93 -10.79 -19.60 0.78
CA GLY A 93 -11.59 -19.90 1.98
C GLY A 93 -12.65 -18.85 2.32
N TYR A 94 -12.46 -17.56 1.98
CA TYR A 94 -13.34 -16.48 2.43
C TYR A 94 -14.81 -16.71 2.12
N TYR A 95 -15.14 -17.19 0.95
CA TYR A 95 -16.53 -17.39 0.55
C TYR A 95 -17.25 -18.45 1.38
N TRP A 96 -16.52 -19.49 1.80
CA TRP A 96 -17.09 -20.63 2.54
C TRP A 96 -17.18 -20.40 4.03
N VAL A 97 -16.50 -19.37 4.54
CA VAL A 97 -16.52 -19.04 5.97
C VAL A 97 -17.64 -18.06 6.26
N GLY A 98 -18.76 -18.58 6.77
CA GLY A 98 -19.97 -17.82 7.07
C GLY A 98 -19.93 -17.01 8.36
N SER A 99 -18.75 -16.65 8.90
CA SER A 99 -18.62 -15.89 10.14
C SER A 99 -17.52 -14.86 10.10
N THR A 100 -17.75 -13.69 10.73
CA THR A 100 -16.77 -12.60 10.88
C THR A 100 -15.47 -13.06 11.52
N ALA A 101 -15.55 -13.91 12.56
CA ALA A 101 -14.39 -14.43 13.27
C ALA A 101 -13.53 -15.33 12.37
N GLY A 102 -14.16 -16.18 11.55
CA GLY A 102 -13.45 -17.02 10.60
C GLY A 102 -12.77 -16.19 9.49
N VAL A 103 -13.44 -15.14 8.98
CA VAL A 103 -12.83 -14.21 8.03
C VAL A 103 -11.65 -13.49 8.69
N ALA A 104 -11.76 -13.06 9.96
CA ALA A 104 -10.66 -12.45 10.71
C ALA A 104 -9.44 -13.37 10.81
N PHE A 105 -9.65 -14.65 11.11
CA PHE A 105 -8.58 -15.63 11.16
C PHE A 105 -7.88 -15.80 9.80
N LEU A 106 -8.67 -15.94 8.73
CA LEU A 106 -8.12 -16.02 7.38
C LEU A 106 -7.38 -14.74 6.97
N ARG A 107 -7.82 -13.56 7.43
CA ARG A 107 -7.15 -12.27 7.18
C ARG A 107 -5.76 -12.20 7.82
N ILE A 108 -5.57 -12.77 8.99
CA ILE A 108 -4.26 -12.87 9.64
C ILE A 108 -3.31 -13.71 8.76
N ILE A 109 -3.76 -14.89 8.32
CA ILE A 109 -2.96 -15.78 7.46
C ILE A 109 -2.64 -15.09 6.12
N HIS A 110 -3.63 -14.45 5.52
CA HIS A 110 -3.47 -13.72 4.25
C HIS A 110 -2.46 -12.58 4.39
N GLY A 111 -2.54 -11.80 5.47
CA GLY A 111 -1.59 -10.72 5.72
C GLY A 111 -0.16 -11.23 5.90
N PHE A 112 0.03 -12.35 6.61
CA PHE A 112 1.34 -13.01 6.71
C PHE A 112 1.89 -13.37 5.33
N GLY A 113 1.07 -13.99 4.47
CA GLY A 113 1.46 -14.33 3.10
C GLY A 113 1.84 -13.10 2.28
N PHE A 114 1.04 -12.05 2.33
CA PHE A 114 1.30 -10.79 1.64
C PHE A 114 2.61 -10.13 2.09
N GLY A 115 2.87 -10.09 3.40
CA GLY A 115 4.11 -9.54 3.94
C GLY A 115 5.35 -10.33 3.49
N PHE A 116 5.27 -11.66 3.38
CA PHE A 116 6.33 -12.50 2.81
C PHE A 116 6.57 -12.15 1.34
N LEU A 117 5.51 -12.19 0.55
CA LEU A 117 5.55 -11.94 -0.89
C LEU A 117 6.21 -10.59 -1.21
N THR A 118 5.69 -9.51 -0.63
CA THR A 118 6.16 -8.15 -0.90
C THR A 118 7.60 -7.91 -0.46
N THR A 119 7.99 -8.48 0.69
CA THR A 119 9.35 -8.33 1.24
C THR A 119 10.37 -9.03 0.36
N ILE A 120 10.08 -10.26 -0.06
CA ILE A 120 11.03 -11.05 -0.85
C ILE A 120 11.13 -10.53 -2.28
N PHE A 121 10.02 -10.19 -2.94
CA PHE A 121 10.07 -9.62 -4.28
C PHE A 121 10.83 -8.31 -4.34
N ALA A 122 10.65 -7.42 -3.37
CA ALA A 122 11.42 -6.18 -3.31
C ALA A 122 12.95 -6.44 -3.21
N GLY A 123 13.36 -7.44 -2.44
CA GLY A 123 14.75 -7.88 -2.34
C GLY A 123 15.27 -8.49 -3.64
N VAL A 124 14.52 -9.41 -4.24
CA VAL A 124 14.85 -10.07 -5.52
C VAL A 124 15.06 -9.04 -6.62
N VAL A 125 14.10 -8.13 -6.81
CA VAL A 125 14.20 -7.08 -7.83
C VAL A 125 15.40 -6.18 -7.59
N SER A 126 15.63 -5.76 -6.35
CA SER A 126 16.79 -4.91 -6.02
C SER A 126 18.13 -5.57 -6.42
N ASP A 127 18.23 -6.90 -6.29
CA ASP A 127 19.45 -7.64 -6.61
C ASP A 127 19.62 -7.96 -8.11
N MET A 128 18.51 -8.05 -8.85
CA MET A 128 18.51 -8.26 -10.30
C MET A 128 18.96 -7.01 -11.09
N LEU A 129 18.80 -5.83 -10.48
CA LEU A 129 19.02 -4.57 -11.18
C LEU A 129 20.48 -4.13 -11.14
N PRO A 130 21.05 -3.65 -12.29
CA PRO A 130 22.37 -3.02 -12.34
C PRO A 130 22.42 -1.84 -11.37
N TYR A 131 23.53 -1.70 -10.63
CA TYR A 131 23.68 -0.65 -9.62
C TYR A 131 23.40 0.75 -10.16
N ALA A 132 23.88 1.07 -11.36
CA ALA A 132 23.70 2.37 -12.01
C ALA A 132 22.23 2.69 -12.39
N ARG A 133 21.38 1.67 -12.58
CA ARG A 133 19.98 1.81 -13.02
C ARG A 133 18.98 1.27 -11.99
N ARG A 134 19.42 0.99 -10.77
CA ARG A 134 18.58 0.40 -9.72
C ARG A 134 17.37 1.28 -9.38
N GLY A 135 17.54 2.60 -9.32
CA GLY A 135 16.43 3.52 -9.07
C GLY A 135 15.36 3.48 -10.16
N GLU A 136 15.78 3.45 -11.42
CA GLU A 136 14.91 3.34 -12.59
C GLU A 136 14.12 2.01 -12.57
N GLY A 137 14.83 0.89 -12.37
CA GLY A 137 14.20 -0.43 -12.33
C GLY A 137 13.22 -0.62 -11.15
N LEU A 138 13.55 -0.09 -9.96
CA LEU A 138 12.62 -0.08 -8.82
C LEU A 138 11.41 0.80 -9.10
N GLY A 139 11.56 1.89 -9.88
CA GLY A 139 10.44 2.69 -10.35
C GLY A 139 9.48 1.88 -11.22
N TYR A 140 9.99 1.15 -12.21
CA TYR A 140 9.17 0.25 -13.05
C TYR A 140 8.52 -0.88 -12.23
N PHE A 141 9.25 -1.46 -11.27
CA PHE A 141 8.67 -2.46 -10.36
C PHE A 141 7.49 -1.90 -9.57
N GLY A 142 7.56 -0.65 -9.10
CA GLY A 142 6.47 0.01 -8.38
C GLY A 142 5.26 0.37 -9.24
N LEU A 143 5.38 0.42 -10.58
CA LEU A 143 4.24 0.67 -11.46
C LEU A 143 3.21 -0.46 -11.42
N GLY A 144 3.65 -1.71 -11.32
CA GLY A 144 2.75 -2.87 -11.26
C GLY A 144 1.74 -2.77 -10.11
N PRO A 145 2.18 -2.71 -8.83
CA PRO A 145 1.29 -2.44 -7.70
C PRO A 145 0.41 -1.21 -7.87
N SER A 146 0.94 -0.13 -8.46
CA SER A 146 0.17 1.09 -8.67
C SER A 146 -0.98 0.93 -9.65
N LEU A 147 -0.77 0.18 -10.74
CA LEU A 147 -1.82 -0.14 -11.70
C LEU A 147 -2.86 -1.07 -11.07
N THR A 148 -2.44 -2.03 -10.26
CA THR A 148 -3.38 -2.93 -9.57
C THR A 148 -4.24 -2.20 -8.54
N MET A 149 -3.68 -1.21 -7.82
CA MET A 149 -4.45 -0.34 -6.91
C MET A 149 -5.54 0.46 -7.64
N THR A 150 -5.38 0.63 -8.94
CA THR A 150 -6.35 1.33 -9.80
C THR A 150 -7.42 0.39 -10.34
N VAL A 151 -7.00 -0.72 -10.96
CA VAL A 151 -7.87 -1.61 -11.72
C VAL A 151 -8.62 -2.60 -10.82
N ALA A 152 -7.97 -3.15 -9.81
CA ALA A 152 -8.53 -4.22 -9.00
C ALA A 152 -9.77 -3.79 -8.18
N PRO A 153 -9.82 -2.61 -7.51
CA PRO A 153 -11.02 -2.13 -6.83
C PRO A 153 -12.22 -2.00 -7.76
N PHE A 154 -12.01 -1.45 -8.95
CA PHE A 154 -13.06 -1.34 -9.96
C PHE A 154 -13.60 -2.71 -10.35
N MET A 155 -12.72 -3.64 -10.74
CA MET A 155 -13.14 -4.98 -11.16
C MET A 155 -13.85 -5.73 -10.04
N GLY A 156 -13.39 -5.59 -8.80
CA GLY A 156 -14.03 -6.23 -7.64
C GLY A 156 -15.45 -5.75 -7.42
N LEU A 157 -15.66 -4.43 -7.39
CA LEU A 157 -16.99 -3.85 -7.20
C LEU A 157 -17.90 -4.13 -8.38
N PHE A 158 -17.38 -4.05 -9.62
CA PHE A 158 -18.15 -4.40 -10.82
C PHE A 158 -18.67 -5.85 -10.77
N LEU A 159 -17.83 -6.79 -10.35
CA LEU A 159 -18.23 -8.20 -10.20
C LEU A 159 -19.28 -8.41 -9.10
N ILE A 160 -19.16 -7.70 -7.97
CA ILE A 160 -20.14 -7.81 -6.89
C ILE A 160 -21.49 -7.23 -7.31
N GLU A 161 -21.51 -6.08 -8.00
CA GLU A 161 -22.75 -5.43 -8.42
C GLU A 161 -23.48 -6.18 -9.55
N ASN A 162 -22.73 -6.79 -10.49
CA ASN A 162 -23.31 -7.37 -11.69
C ASN A 162 -23.35 -8.90 -11.70
N VAL A 163 -22.57 -9.58 -10.83
CA VAL A 163 -22.48 -11.06 -10.83
C VAL A 163 -22.64 -11.59 -9.40
N SER A 164 -21.56 -11.64 -8.60
CA SER A 164 -21.62 -12.16 -7.22
C SER A 164 -20.31 -11.92 -6.45
N PHE A 165 -20.33 -12.11 -5.12
CA PHE A 165 -19.09 -12.19 -4.31
C PHE A 165 -18.20 -13.37 -4.74
N LEU A 166 -18.79 -14.50 -5.12
CA LEU A 166 -18.02 -15.67 -5.57
C LEU A 166 -17.15 -15.35 -6.78
N SER A 167 -17.71 -14.67 -7.79
CA SER A 167 -16.96 -14.30 -9.00
C SER A 167 -15.78 -13.36 -8.67
N MET A 168 -15.95 -12.46 -7.73
CA MET A 168 -14.87 -11.58 -7.24
C MET A 168 -13.76 -12.40 -6.53
N PHE A 169 -14.12 -13.36 -5.65
CA PHE A 169 -13.12 -14.23 -5.01
C PHE A 169 -12.44 -15.15 -6.02
N LEU A 170 -13.16 -15.67 -7.01
CA LEU A 170 -12.59 -16.48 -8.10
C LEU A 170 -11.56 -15.66 -8.91
N LEU A 171 -11.87 -14.42 -9.25
CA LEU A 171 -10.89 -13.56 -9.92
C LEU A 171 -9.65 -13.33 -9.03
N ALA A 172 -9.85 -13.08 -7.74
CA ALA A 172 -8.74 -12.90 -6.81
C ALA A 172 -7.85 -14.14 -6.71
N ILE A 173 -8.43 -15.35 -6.63
CA ILE A 173 -7.64 -16.59 -6.56
C ILE A 173 -6.93 -16.87 -7.88
N VAL A 174 -7.55 -16.60 -9.02
CA VAL A 174 -6.93 -16.77 -10.35
C VAL A 174 -5.66 -15.91 -10.45
N THR A 175 -5.68 -14.67 -9.96
CA THR A 175 -4.47 -13.82 -9.98
C THR A 175 -3.37 -14.35 -9.08
N GLN A 176 -3.68 -14.98 -7.94
CA GLN A 176 -2.69 -15.64 -7.09
C GLN A 176 -2.10 -16.90 -7.75
N ILE A 177 -2.92 -17.68 -8.45
CA ILE A 177 -2.47 -18.86 -9.22
C ILE A 177 -1.54 -18.41 -10.35
N LEU A 178 -1.87 -17.32 -11.05
CA LEU A 178 -1.00 -16.74 -12.08
C LEU A 178 0.32 -16.27 -11.49
N ALA A 179 0.30 -15.59 -10.33
CA ALA A 179 1.51 -15.20 -9.61
C ALA A 179 2.38 -16.42 -9.28
N LEU A 180 1.77 -17.48 -8.75
CA LEU A 180 2.45 -18.73 -8.43
C LEU A 180 3.04 -19.39 -9.67
N GLY A 181 2.29 -19.47 -10.78
CA GLY A 181 2.80 -20.01 -12.06
C GLY A 181 4.01 -19.23 -12.57
N MET A 182 3.98 -17.90 -12.50
CA MET A 182 5.12 -17.05 -12.91
C MET A 182 6.35 -17.27 -12.00
N ILE A 183 6.17 -17.50 -10.69
CA ILE A 183 7.25 -17.80 -9.75
C ILE A 183 7.98 -19.09 -10.14
N PHE A 184 7.27 -20.11 -10.59
CA PHE A 184 7.87 -21.38 -11.07
C PHE A 184 8.59 -21.25 -12.42
N VAL A 185 8.20 -20.29 -13.26
CA VAL A 185 8.80 -20.05 -14.58
C VAL A 185 10.07 -19.17 -14.49
N LEU A 186 10.31 -18.52 -13.33
CA LEU A 186 11.53 -17.75 -13.09
C LEU A 186 12.76 -18.66 -13.00
N ASP A 187 13.86 -18.21 -13.60
CA ASP A 187 15.11 -18.96 -13.60
C ASP A 187 15.64 -19.17 -12.16
N ALA A 188 16.24 -20.33 -11.90
CA ALA A 188 16.81 -20.65 -10.59
C ALA A 188 17.85 -19.62 -10.11
N SER A 189 18.54 -18.95 -11.03
CA SER A 189 19.51 -17.88 -10.74
C SER A 189 18.90 -16.70 -10.00
N VAL A 190 17.60 -16.40 -10.21
CA VAL A 190 16.86 -15.33 -9.52
C VAL A 190 16.81 -15.59 -8.02
N TRP A 191 16.75 -16.85 -7.63
CA TRP A 191 16.61 -17.30 -6.23
C TRP A 191 17.94 -17.58 -5.55
N ALA A 192 19.02 -17.77 -6.35
CA ALA A 192 20.32 -18.20 -5.85
C ALA A 192 21.11 -17.11 -5.10
N THR A 193 20.75 -15.84 -5.25
CA THR A 193 21.47 -14.74 -4.60
C THR A 193 21.22 -14.74 -3.09
N PRO A 194 22.27 -14.92 -2.24
CA PRO A 194 22.12 -14.93 -0.80
C PRO A 194 21.58 -13.60 -0.27
N VAL A 195 20.66 -13.68 0.70
CA VAL A 195 20.08 -12.48 1.33
C VAL A 195 21.16 -11.77 2.15
N GLY A 196 21.62 -10.62 1.68
CA GLY A 196 22.54 -9.76 2.42
C GLY A 196 24.02 -9.78 1.97
N GLU A 197 24.46 -10.64 1.02
CA GLU A 197 25.86 -10.63 0.58
C GLU A 197 26.24 -9.39 -0.24
N ILE A 198 25.32 -8.85 -1.05
CA ILE A 198 25.59 -7.64 -1.83
C ILE A 198 25.65 -6.41 -0.93
N SER A 199 24.90 -6.41 0.18
CA SER A 199 24.95 -5.32 1.19
C SER A 199 26.17 -5.47 2.10
N ALA A 200 26.64 -6.69 2.37
CA ALA A 200 27.77 -6.96 3.28
C ALA A 200 29.14 -6.79 2.60
N LYS A 201 29.28 -7.09 1.31
CA LYS A 201 30.55 -6.95 0.57
C LYS A 201 30.96 -5.51 0.24
N LYS A 202 30.06 -4.54 0.40
CA LYS A 202 30.32 -3.09 0.19
C LYS A 202 29.98 -2.21 1.38
N ALA A 203 29.56 -2.78 2.51
CA ALA A 203 29.43 -2.04 3.74
C ALA A 203 30.80 -2.08 4.46
N GLU A 204 31.48 -0.93 4.52
CA GLU A 204 32.47 -0.69 5.57
C GLU A 204 31.86 -1.05 6.93
N PRO A 205 32.69 -1.48 7.93
CA PRO A 205 32.18 -1.93 9.21
C PRO A 205 31.23 -0.87 9.79
N ILE A 206 29.97 -1.24 9.93
CA ILE A 206 28.88 -0.39 10.39
C ILE A 206 29.32 0.16 11.77
N GLN A 207 29.66 1.45 11.80
CA GLN A 207 29.78 2.14 13.08
C GLN A 207 28.46 1.96 13.84
N LYS A 208 28.52 1.28 14.98
CA LYS A 208 27.43 0.95 15.91
C LYS A 208 26.72 2.16 16.54
N LYS A 209 26.63 3.31 15.85
CA LYS A 209 26.06 4.54 16.39
C LYS A 209 24.97 5.13 15.49
N SER A 210 23.85 4.42 15.37
CA SER A 210 22.58 5.16 15.20
C SER A 210 21.44 4.24 15.61
N GLY A 211 20.55 4.72 16.48
CA GLY A 211 19.34 4.04 16.87
C GLY A 211 18.52 3.61 15.63
N ILE A 212 17.59 2.70 15.80
CA ILE A 212 16.82 2.00 14.76
C ILE A 212 16.21 2.97 13.73
N ILE A 213 15.97 4.23 14.13
CA ILE A 213 15.46 5.32 13.28
C ILE A 213 16.28 6.57 13.57
N SER A 214 16.97 7.13 12.57
CA SER A 214 17.62 8.44 12.67
C SER A 214 16.55 9.50 12.97
N ARG A 215 16.90 10.48 13.84
CA ARG A 215 16.01 11.60 14.24
C ARG A 215 15.37 12.30 13.01
N ASN A 216 16.07 12.37 11.90
CA ASN A 216 15.61 13.00 10.67
C ASN A 216 14.47 12.23 9.94
N LEU A 217 14.17 10.97 10.32
CA LEU A 217 13.15 10.14 9.70
C LEU A 217 11.82 10.15 10.47
N TRP A 218 11.79 10.68 11.69
CA TRP A 218 10.57 10.66 12.51
C TRP A 218 9.43 11.44 11.86
N VAL A 219 9.69 12.67 11.41
CA VAL A 219 8.63 13.50 10.83
C VAL A 219 8.06 12.88 9.55
N PRO A 220 8.87 12.54 8.52
CA PRO A 220 8.34 11.83 7.36
C PRO A 220 7.65 10.52 7.70
N GLY A 221 8.11 9.79 8.72
CA GLY A 221 7.50 8.55 9.21
C GLY A 221 6.10 8.80 9.81
N ILE A 222 5.96 9.79 10.69
CA ILE A 222 4.66 10.16 11.29
C ILE A 222 3.70 10.65 10.20
N LEU A 223 4.16 11.48 9.26
CA LEU A 223 3.33 11.93 8.15
C LEU A 223 2.89 10.76 7.24
N SER A 224 3.75 9.75 7.04
CA SER A 224 3.41 8.54 6.31
C SER A 224 2.37 7.69 7.06
N LEU A 225 2.43 7.64 8.39
CA LEU A 225 1.44 6.97 9.23
C LEU A 225 0.07 7.68 9.14
N LEU A 226 0.03 9.01 9.25
CA LEU A 226 -1.20 9.79 9.12
C LEU A 226 -1.80 9.67 7.71
N PHE A 227 -0.94 9.65 6.69
CA PHE A 227 -1.37 9.36 5.33
C PHE A 227 -1.95 7.94 5.20
N GLY A 228 -1.36 6.95 5.88
CA GLY A 228 -1.88 5.58 5.96
C GLY A 228 -3.27 5.53 6.59
N ILE A 229 -3.51 6.25 7.68
CA ILE A 229 -4.84 6.35 8.31
C ILE A 229 -5.85 6.91 7.30
N HIS A 230 -5.53 8.02 6.64
CA HIS A 230 -6.39 8.62 5.62
C HIS A 230 -6.68 7.64 4.46
N LEU A 231 -5.64 7.00 3.94
CA LEU A 231 -5.74 6.02 2.85
C LEU A 231 -6.64 4.85 3.21
N GLY A 232 -6.40 4.20 4.35
CA GLY A 232 -7.17 3.07 4.84
C GLY A 232 -8.64 3.44 5.09
N THR A 233 -8.89 4.62 5.64
CA THR A 233 -10.24 5.11 5.91
C THR A 233 -11.03 5.33 4.63
N VAL A 234 -10.45 6.03 3.65
CA VAL A 234 -11.19 6.34 2.41
C VAL A 234 -11.33 5.09 1.54
N GLN A 235 -10.26 4.36 1.25
CA GLN A 235 -10.34 3.17 0.40
C GLN A 235 -11.11 2.02 1.04
N GLY A 236 -10.97 1.84 2.36
CA GLY A 236 -11.60 0.74 3.07
C GLY A 236 -13.08 0.95 3.35
N TYR A 237 -13.51 2.18 3.60
CA TYR A 237 -14.88 2.43 4.03
C TYR A 237 -15.78 3.11 2.99
N ALA A 238 -15.25 3.63 1.87
CA ALA A 238 -16.07 4.32 0.87
C ALA A 238 -17.21 3.46 0.33
N SER A 239 -16.97 2.16 0.11
CA SER A 239 -17.97 1.24 -0.42
C SER A 239 -19.11 0.94 0.58
N VAL A 240 -18.76 0.65 1.84
CA VAL A 240 -19.78 0.40 2.88
C VAL A 240 -20.50 1.69 3.29
N TYR A 241 -19.81 2.83 3.32
CA TYR A 241 -20.42 4.14 3.52
C TYR A 241 -21.47 4.42 2.44
N ALA A 242 -21.10 4.33 1.17
CA ALA A 242 -22.03 4.55 0.07
C ALA A 242 -23.25 3.62 0.16
N LYS A 243 -23.04 2.35 0.51
CA LYS A 243 -24.12 1.38 0.68
C LYS A 243 -24.99 1.70 1.88
N SER A 244 -24.43 2.10 3.04
CA SER A 244 -25.18 2.44 4.26
C SER A 244 -26.02 3.70 4.11
N GLU A 245 -25.53 4.69 3.33
CA GLU A 245 -26.23 5.94 3.05
C GLU A 245 -27.15 5.86 1.81
N GLY A 246 -27.21 4.70 1.14
CA GLY A 246 -28.01 4.53 -0.09
C GLY A 246 -27.51 5.33 -1.28
N ILE A 247 -26.20 5.68 -1.32
CA ILE A 247 -25.59 6.48 -2.41
C ILE A 247 -25.18 5.53 -3.54
N PRO A 248 -25.76 5.67 -4.75
CA PRO A 248 -25.41 4.83 -5.88
C PRO A 248 -24.06 5.21 -6.52
N GLY A 249 -23.51 4.29 -7.33
CA GLY A 249 -22.38 4.59 -8.19
C GLY A 249 -21.01 4.61 -7.49
N VAL A 250 -20.82 3.83 -6.42
CA VAL A 250 -19.54 3.75 -5.70
C VAL A 250 -18.42 3.16 -6.56
N VAL A 251 -18.74 2.36 -7.58
CA VAL A 251 -17.77 1.87 -8.56
C VAL A 251 -17.04 3.04 -9.23
N TRP A 252 -17.78 4.09 -9.59
CA TRP A 252 -17.20 5.29 -10.22
C TRP A 252 -16.29 6.08 -9.29
N PHE A 253 -16.48 6.01 -7.97
CA PHE A 253 -15.52 6.57 -7.01
C PHE A 253 -14.10 6.00 -7.26
N PHE A 254 -13.97 4.69 -7.41
CA PHE A 254 -12.67 4.05 -7.63
C PHE A 254 -12.13 4.31 -9.03
N VAL A 255 -12.98 4.37 -10.05
CA VAL A 255 -12.55 4.73 -11.42
C VAL A 255 -12.02 6.16 -11.49
N ILE A 256 -12.80 7.12 -10.99
CA ILE A 256 -12.44 8.55 -11.02
C ILE A 256 -11.16 8.78 -10.20
N SER A 257 -11.09 8.25 -8.98
CA SER A 257 -9.90 8.41 -8.15
C SER A 257 -8.65 7.82 -8.82
N SER A 258 -8.78 6.70 -9.50
CA SER A 258 -7.69 6.04 -10.20
C SER A 258 -7.18 6.85 -11.39
N ILE A 259 -8.08 7.42 -12.18
CA ILE A 259 -7.71 8.32 -13.29
C ILE A 259 -6.96 9.53 -12.73
N MET A 260 -7.47 10.13 -11.66
CA MET A 260 -6.83 11.30 -11.03
C MET A 260 -5.47 10.97 -10.40
N VAL A 261 -5.29 9.76 -9.82
CA VAL A 261 -3.97 9.27 -9.37
C VAL A 261 -2.99 9.24 -10.54
N CYS A 262 -3.37 8.65 -11.68
CA CYS A 262 -2.50 8.58 -12.85
C CYS A 262 -2.13 9.97 -13.38
N LEU A 263 -3.10 10.85 -13.55
CA LEU A 263 -2.87 12.22 -14.05
C LEU A 263 -1.95 13.01 -13.11
N THR A 264 -2.18 12.93 -11.80
CA THR A 264 -1.38 13.65 -10.81
C THR A 264 0.06 13.15 -10.77
N ARG A 265 0.29 11.84 -10.93
CA ARG A 265 1.65 11.27 -10.95
C ARG A 265 2.51 11.81 -12.08
N LEU A 266 1.93 12.12 -13.24
CA LEU A 266 2.66 12.70 -14.37
C LEU A 266 3.29 14.06 -14.04
N VAL A 267 2.70 14.80 -13.10
CA VAL A 267 3.10 16.17 -12.77
C VAL A 267 3.82 16.26 -11.42
N SER A 268 3.38 15.49 -10.42
CA SER A 268 3.82 15.61 -9.04
C SER A 268 5.32 15.35 -8.84
N GLY A 269 5.89 14.39 -9.58
CA GLY A 269 7.33 14.10 -9.55
C GLY A 269 8.18 15.28 -9.97
N GLY A 270 7.83 15.92 -11.09
CA GLY A 270 8.54 17.11 -11.58
C GLY A 270 8.43 18.32 -10.64
N ILE A 271 7.30 18.49 -9.95
CA ILE A 271 7.13 19.52 -8.91
C ILE A 271 8.01 19.22 -7.70
N PHE A 272 8.00 17.95 -7.25
CA PHE A 272 8.83 17.50 -6.12
C PHE A 272 10.32 17.76 -6.39
N ASP A 273 10.82 17.39 -7.55
CA ASP A 273 12.24 17.51 -7.89
C ASP A 273 12.68 18.97 -8.03
N ARG A 274 11.82 19.84 -8.61
CA ARG A 274 12.16 21.26 -8.85
C ARG A 274 11.93 22.16 -7.65
N LYS A 275 10.87 21.95 -6.89
CA LYS A 275 10.42 22.86 -5.82
C LYS A 275 10.52 22.26 -4.41
N GLY A 276 10.79 20.96 -4.32
CA GLY A 276 10.91 20.22 -3.06
C GLY A 276 9.59 19.64 -2.55
N PRO A 277 9.66 18.85 -1.44
CA PRO A 277 8.57 18.02 -0.96
C PRO A 277 7.31 18.81 -0.58
N TYR A 278 7.45 19.95 0.05
CA TYR A 278 6.30 20.70 0.58
C TYR A 278 5.37 21.27 -0.49
N TRP A 279 5.88 21.49 -1.72
CA TRP A 279 5.07 21.93 -2.85
C TRP A 279 4.13 20.83 -3.38
N VAL A 280 4.35 19.59 -2.99
CA VAL A 280 3.46 18.46 -3.28
C VAL A 280 2.67 18.08 -2.03
N LEU A 281 3.31 18.05 -0.85
CA LEU A 281 2.69 17.60 0.39
C LEU A 281 1.55 18.51 0.83
N ILE A 282 1.78 19.84 0.91
CA ILE A 282 0.76 20.76 1.42
C ILE A 282 -0.49 20.78 0.54
N PRO A 283 -0.39 20.96 -0.81
CA PRO A 283 -1.57 20.85 -1.66
C PRO A 283 -2.23 19.47 -1.59
N GLY A 284 -1.44 18.39 -1.58
CA GLY A 284 -1.97 17.02 -1.49
C GLY A 284 -2.78 16.79 -0.21
N ILE A 285 -2.30 17.27 0.94
CA ILE A 285 -3.03 17.18 2.21
C ILE A 285 -4.30 18.07 2.17
N SER A 286 -4.23 19.25 1.58
CA SER A 286 -5.40 20.11 1.40
C SER A 286 -6.48 19.44 0.53
N PHE A 287 -6.09 18.76 -0.55
CA PHE A 287 -7.02 17.96 -1.34
C PHE A 287 -7.58 16.76 -0.56
N SER A 288 -6.79 16.15 0.33
CA SER A 288 -7.29 15.11 1.25
C SER A 288 -8.38 15.65 2.19
N ILE A 289 -8.20 16.87 2.73
CA ILE A 289 -9.23 17.53 3.55
C ILE A 289 -10.50 17.73 2.73
N ILE A 290 -10.41 18.26 1.52
CA ILE A 290 -11.56 18.49 0.64
C ILE A 290 -12.26 17.15 0.33
N SER A 291 -11.50 16.09 0.03
CA SER A 291 -12.05 14.76 -0.23
C SER A 291 -12.87 14.23 0.95
N VAL A 292 -12.32 14.26 2.16
CA VAL A 292 -13.01 13.78 3.37
C VAL A 292 -14.19 14.69 3.72
N ALA A 293 -14.09 15.99 3.47
CA ALA A 293 -15.17 16.94 3.64
C ALA A 293 -16.39 16.61 2.74
N PHE A 294 -16.16 16.24 1.49
CA PHE A 294 -17.20 15.75 0.60
C PHE A 294 -17.87 14.46 1.12
N LEU A 295 -17.13 13.54 1.76
CA LEU A 295 -17.71 12.34 2.37
C LEU A 295 -18.49 12.65 3.65
N TYR A 296 -18.06 13.65 4.42
CA TYR A 296 -18.72 14.01 5.66
C TYR A 296 -20.03 14.79 5.45
N TRP A 297 -20.01 15.81 4.56
CA TRP A 297 -21.19 16.66 4.31
C TRP A 297 -22.05 16.18 3.15
N GLY A 298 -21.48 15.39 2.24
CA GLY A 298 -22.19 14.97 1.03
C GLY A 298 -23.16 13.81 1.28
N THR A 299 -24.26 13.80 0.51
CA THR A 299 -25.30 12.75 0.57
C THR A 299 -25.70 12.26 -0.82
N SER A 300 -24.95 12.63 -1.84
CA SER A 300 -25.27 12.31 -3.24
C SER A 300 -24.12 11.64 -3.97
N GLN A 301 -24.43 10.99 -5.08
CA GLN A 301 -23.39 10.42 -5.96
C GLN A 301 -22.39 11.49 -6.45
N TRP A 302 -22.82 12.72 -6.66
CA TRP A 302 -21.97 13.82 -7.13
C TRP A 302 -20.93 14.22 -6.07
N THR A 303 -21.32 14.25 -4.81
CA THR A 303 -20.40 14.51 -3.70
C THR A 303 -19.45 13.34 -3.50
N LEU A 304 -19.90 12.10 -3.68
CA LEU A 304 -19.05 10.91 -3.65
C LEU A 304 -18.00 10.97 -4.79
N TRP A 305 -18.40 11.33 -6.00
CA TRP A 305 -17.49 11.45 -7.15
C TRP A 305 -16.57 12.67 -7.01
N GLY A 306 -17.06 13.78 -6.46
CA GLY A 306 -16.23 14.93 -6.10
C GLY A 306 -15.13 14.54 -5.10
N SER A 307 -15.48 13.78 -4.06
CA SER A 307 -14.50 13.21 -3.14
C SER A 307 -13.45 12.35 -3.87
N ALA A 308 -13.87 11.54 -4.84
CA ALA A 308 -12.96 10.69 -5.63
C ALA A 308 -11.93 11.50 -6.42
N VAL A 309 -12.33 12.62 -7.01
CA VAL A 309 -11.41 13.53 -7.72
C VAL A 309 -10.31 13.99 -6.78
N PHE A 310 -10.69 14.59 -5.64
CA PHE A 310 -9.71 15.13 -4.69
C PHE A 310 -8.89 14.05 -3.99
N PHE A 311 -9.48 12.90 -3.68
CA PHE A 311 -8.76 11.74 -3.16
C PHE A 311 -7.69 11.25 -4.14
N GLY A 312 -8.05 11.11 -5.42
CA GLY A 312 -7.12 10.67 -6.45
C GLY A 312 -5.96 11.64 -6.65
N VAL A 313 -6.22 12.95 -6.68
CA VAL A 313 -5.17 13.98 -6.73
C VAL A 313 -4.26 13.89 -5.51
N ALA A 314 -4.82 13.80 -4.32
CA ALA A 314 -4.06 13.66 -3.08
C ALA A 314 -3.17 12.41 -3.10
N MET A 315 -3.75 11.26 -3.40
CA MET A 315 -3.06 9.96 -3.43
C MET A 315 -1.93 9.93 -4.48
N GLY A 316 -2.19 10.48 -5.67
CA GLY A 316 -1.21 10.53 -6.76
C GLY A 316 0.03 11.36 -6.44
N GLY A 317 -0.12 12.40 -5.61
CA GLY A 317 0.99 13.24 -5.15
C GLY A 317 1.63 12.77 -3.84
N LEU A 318 0.83 12.54 -2.80
CA LEU A 318 1.32 12.27 -1.44
C LEU A 318 2.12 10.98 -1.33
N PHE A 319 1.64 9.88 -1.94
CA PHE A 319 2.30 8.59 -1.84
C PHE A 319 3.75 8.63 -2.33
N PRO A 320 4.04 9.02 -3.59
CA PRO A 320 5.42 9.07 -4.08
C PRO A 320 6.24 10.17 -3.40
N ALA A 321 5.63 11.30 -3.03
CA ALA A 321 6.35 12.39 -2.38
C ALA A 321 6.83 12.03 -0.96
N LEU A 322 6.00 11.39 -0.14
CA LEU A 322 6.38 10.94 1.20
C LEU A 322 7.47 9.87 1.12
N GLN A 323 7.31 8.90 0.22
CA GLN A 323 8.30 7.84 0.00
C GLN A 323 9.65 8.41 -0.44
N ALA A 324 9.66 9.28 -1.46
CA ALA A 324 10.87 9.92 -1.97
C ALA A 324 11.53 10.81 -0.91
N TRP A 325 10.73 11.58 -0.16
CA TRP A 325 11.24 12.46 0.89
C TRP A 325 11.96 11.69 2.00
N LEU A 326 11.38 10.57 2.44
CA LEU A 326 11.97 9.69 3.46
C LEU A 326 13.26 9.04 2.98
N VAL A 327 13.27 8.56 1.73
CA VAL A 327 14.45 7.95 1.09
C VAL A 327 15.55 8.97 0.87
N ASN A 328 15.23 10.19 0.40
CA ASN A 328 16.20 11.24 0.12
C ASN A 328 16.85 11.83 1.38
N ARG A 329 16.21 11.70 2.56
CA ARG A 329 16.79 12.08 3.87
C ARG A 329 17.72 11.01 4.44
N SER A 330 17.86 9.89 3.78
CA SER A 330 18.69 8.78 4.24
C SER A 330 19.97 8.70 3.43
N PRO A 331 21.13 8.41 4.06
CA PRO A 331 22.36 8.05 3.38
C PRO A 331 22.14 6.93 2.37
N ALA A 332 22.94 6.86 1.33
CA ALA A 332 22.77 5.91 0.22
C ALA A 332 22.69 4.44 0.69
N GLU A 333 23.49 4.08 1.68
CA GLU A 333 23.53 2.75 2.30
C GLU A 333 22.26 2.42 3.11
N ASN A 334 21.50 3.42 3.56
CA ASN A 334 20.31 3.27 4.39
C ASN A 334 18.98 3.45 3.62
N ARG A 335 19.03 3.74 2.32
CA ARG A 335 17.81 4.00 1.50
C ARG A 335 16.82 2.84 1.52
N THR A 336 17.29 1.59 1.49
CA THR A 336 16.42 0.41 1.59
C THR A 336 15.70 0.34 2.94
N ARG A 337 16.41 0.69 4.04
CA ARG A 337 15.79 0.78 5.38
C ARG A 337 14.78 1.91 5.46
N ALA A 338 15.08 3.07 4.89
CA ALA A 338 14.17 4.20 4.82
C ALA A 338 12.87 3.84 4.07
N ASN A 339 12.98 3.14 2.95
CA ASN A 339 11.82 2.66 2.22
C ASN A 339 10.99 1.65 3.04
N ALA A 340 11.64 0.76 3.79
CA ALA A 340 10.94 -0.13 4.71
C ALA A 340 10.22 0.61 5.84
N VAL A 341 10.82 1.68 6.38
CA VAL A 341 10.16 2.56 7.38
C VAL A 341 8.93 3.22 6.78
N PHE A 342 9.00 3.73 5.54
CA PHE A 342 7.84 4.30 4.86
C PHE A 342 6.68 3.31 4.80
N PHE A 343 6.90 2.10 4.26
CA PHE A 343 5.84 1.11 4.13
C PHE A 343 5.33 0.61 5.47
N ASN A 344 6.19 0.45 6.47
CA ASN A 344 5.75 0.05 7.81
C ASN A 344 4.87 1.12 8.46
N CYS A 345 5.26 2.40 8.40
CA CYS A 345 4.45 3.50 8.91
C CYS A 345 3.12 3.61 8.14
N LEU A 346 3.14 3.48 6.82
CA LEU A 346 1.95 3.48 5.97
C LEU A 346 1.00 2.35 6.36
N ASP A 347 1.49 1.12 6.45
CA ASP A 347 0.67 -0.06 6.75
C ASP A 347 0.14 -0.03 8.20
N LEU A 348 0.95 0.42 9.16
CA LEU A 348 0.49 0.65 10.53
C LEU A 348 -0.60 1.72 10.58
N GLY A 349 -0.46 2.78 9.77
CA GLY A 349 -1.48 3.81 9.61
C GLY A 349 -2.77 3.25 9.01
N VAL A 350 -2.67 2.48 7.92
CA VAL A 350 -3.82 1.84 7.27
C VAL A 350 -4.53 0.90 8.25
N GLY A 351 -3.81 -0.05 8.84
CA GLY A 351 -4.40 -1.03 9.76
C GLY A 351 -4.94 -0.43 11.04
N GLY A 352 -4.13 0.41 11.72
CA GLY A 352 -4.53 1.08 12.95
C GLY A 352 -5.69 2.06 12.72
N GLY A 353 -5.64 2.79 11.59
CA GLY A 353 -6.69 3.73 11.19
C GLY A 353 -8.02 3.03 10.92
N MET A 354 -8.00 1.89 10.22
CA MET A 354 -9.21 1.10 9.97
C MET A 354 -9.81 0.56 11.25
N ILE A 355 -9.00 0.06 12.19
CA ILE A 355 -9.49 -0.40 13.51
C ILE A 355 -10.10 0.76 14.28
N LEU A 356 -9.35 1.85 14.45
CA LEU A 356 -9.78 2.99 15.26
C LEU A 356 -11.05 3.64 14.69
N LEU A 357 -11.06 3.96 13.41
CA LEU A 357 -12.19 4.64 12.77
C LEU A 357 -13.37 3.70 12.56
N GLY A 358 -13.13 2.40 12.38
CA GLY A 358 -14.20 1.39 12.37
C GLY A 358 -14.90 1.29 13.72
N TYR A 359 -14.14 1.32 14.81
CA TYR A 359 -14.71 1.36 16.17
C TYR A 359 -15.54 2.63 16.40
N LEU A 360 -15.05 3.79 15.95
CA LEU A 360 -15.82 5.04 16.02
C LEU A 360 -17.08 4.95 15.16
N ALA A 361 -16.99 4.39 13.94
CA ALA A 361 -18.14 4.21 13.06
C ALA A 361 -19.23 3.33 13.69
N ASN A 362 -18.85 2.37 14.53
CA ASN A 362 -19.82 1.53 15.26
C ASN A 362 -20.70 2.33 16.21
N GLY A 363 -20.14 3.37 16.86
CA GLY A 363 -20.88 4.22 17.79
C GLY A 363 -21.64 5.36 17.12
N VAL A 364 -21.07 5.98 16.08
CA VAL A 364 -21.60 7.23 15.50
C VAL A 364 -21.99 7.13 14.02
N GLY A 365 -21.77 5.98 13.38
CA GLY A 365 -22.01 5.76 11.95
C GLY A 365 -20.85 6.20 11.06
N TYR A 366 -20.85 5.70 9.79
CA TYR A 366 -19.77 5.94 8.83
C TYR A 366 -19.61 7.42 8.47
N ARG A 367 -20.70 8.16 8.40
CA ARG A 367 -20.69 9.59 8.08
C ARG A 367 -19.89 10.38 9.12
N GLN A 368 -20.23 10.22 10.40
CA GLN A 368 -19.55 10.90 11.51
C GLN A 368 -18.11 10.43 11.69
N MET A 369 -17.81 9.17 11.34
CA MET A 369 -16.44 8.67 11.25
C MET A 369 -15.58 9.52 10.32
N TYR A 370 -16.11 9.97 9.16
CA TYR A 370 -15.38 10.88 8.28
C TYR A 370 -15.14 12.26 8.91
N GLY A 371 -15.99 12.72 9.80
CA GLY A 371 -15.73 13.91 10.63
C GLY A 371 -14.46 13.75 11.48
N TRP A 372 -14.24 12.59 12.10
CA TRP A 372 -12.98 12.25 12.77
C TRP A 372 -11.83 12.11 11.78
N GLY A 373 -12.09 11.62 10.58
CA GLY A 373 -11.14 11.62 9.48
C GLY A 373 -10.62 13.02 9.14
N LEU A 374 -11.48 14.06 9.17
CA LEU A 374 -11.08 15.47 9.01
C LEU A 374 -10.10 15.92 10.10
N VAL A 375 -10.29 15.48 11.34
CA VAL A 375 -9.36 15.79 12.44
C VAL A 375 -7.97 15.19 12.16
N VAL A 376 -7.94 13.93 11.70
CA VAL A 376 -6.67 13.26 11.35
C VAL A 376 -5.94 13.98 10.22
N VAL A 377 -6.66 14.34 9.15
CA VAL A 377 -6.03 15.05 8.02
C VAL A 377 -5.67 16.50 8.37
N GLY A 378 -6.44 17.14 9.26
CA GLY A 378 -6.09 18.44 9.85
C GLY A 378 -4.79 18.37 10.65
N LEU A 379 -4.62 17.36 11.50
CA LEU A 379 -3.37 17.12 12.22
C LEU A 379 -2.20 16.85 11.26
N PHE A 380 -2.45 16.12 10.19
CA PHE A 380 -1.46 15.88 9.13
C PHE A 380 -0.97 17.21 8.52
N LEU A 381 -1.89 18.14 8.21
CA LEU A 381 -1.54 19.45 7.67
C LEU A 381 -0.76 20.31 8.68
N ILE A 382 -1.20 20.37 9.93
CA ILE A 382 -0.55 21.12 11.01
C ILE A 382 0.90 20.64 11.19
N LEU A 383 1.13 19.33 11.25
CA LEU A 383 2.46 18.77 11.40
C LEU A 383 3.36 19.03 10.17
N ALA A 384 2.80 18.96 8.95
CA ALA A 384 3.55 19.27 7.74
C ALA A 384 3.97 20.74 7.67
N ILE A 385 3.07 21.67 8.00
CA ILE A 385 3.37 23.12 8.06
C ILE A 385 4.33 23.43 9.19
N GLY A 386 4.11 22.87 10.38
CA GLY A 386 5.01 23.05 11.52
C GLY A 386 6.45 22.66 11.21
N ASN A 387 6.63 21.51 10.55
CA ASN A 387 7.97 21.07 10.13
C ASN A 387 8.57 21.98 9.03
N LEU A 388 7.78 22.49 8.10
CA LEU A 388 8.24 23.45 7.09
C LEU A 388 8.77 24.73 7.75
N ILE A 389 8.06 25.26 8.75
CA ILE A 389 8.47 26.46 9.48
C ILE A 389 9.78 26.19 10.26
N PHE A 390 9.88 25.05 10.92
CA PHE A 390 11.06 24.65 11.66
C PHE A 390 12.29 24.54 10.76
N GLU A 391 12.17 23.85 9.61
CA GLU A 391 13.28 23.72 8.65
C GLU A 391 13.73 25.05 8.03
N LYS A 392 12.83 26.01 7.88
CA LYS A 392 13.20 27.36 7.43
C LYS A 392 14.00 28.13 8.48
N LYS A 393 13.66 27.98 9.78
CA LYS A 393 14.39 28.61 10.87
C LYS A 393 15.80 28.06 11.05
N ASP A 394 15.98 26.75 10.86
CA ASP A 394 17.31 26.11 10.97
C ASP A 394 18.27 26.50 9.83
N LYS A 395 17.76 27.05 8.74
CA LYS A 395 18.55 27.47 7.57
C LYS A 395 18.87 29.00 7.58
N MET A 396 18.25 29.77 8.46
CA MET A 396 18.55 31.21 8.69
C MET A 396 19.55 31.38 9.82
#